data_4ff3ae711d73c45771e85762fd0128ab
#
_entry.id   4ff3ae711d73c45771e85762fd0128ab
#
_cell.length_a   1.000
_cell.length_b   1.000
_cell.length_c   1.000
_cell.angle_alpha   90.00
_cell.angle_beta   90.00
_cell.angle_gamma   90.00
#
_symmetry.space_group_name_H-M   'P 1'
#
loop_
_entity.id
_entity.type
_entity.pdbx_description
1 polymer ?
#
loop_
_entity_poly.entity_id
_entity_poly.type
_entity_poly.pdbx_seq_one_letter_code
_entity_poly.pdbx_strand_id
1 'polypeptide(L)'
;MARHKREAPKERPLQWHPANYAGLQIELADEKEFLIFEDEHQLGTKPKAIDILIIKKVQEHKIKKNIGRIFRNHNIIEYKSPDDYLSIDDFYKVYGYACFYKADTPSVNSIPIHELTITFISRQYPRKLLRHLTEEQNYRIQKIEKGIYYLVGNSIPIQFIVTNKLSSEKNLWLKGLTNHLKDTKLTEALAEDYQQHKSNTLYQSVMDIIMRANKKHFNEEVDNVCEALGELVRERYADEIAEAALKANQKVN
;
A
#
# COMPACT_ATOMS: atom_id res chain seq x y z
N MET A 1 -48.90 -12.85 6.76
CA MET A 1 -47.98 -12.61 5.63
C MET A 1 -46.71 -11.98 6.18
N ALA A 2 -45.61 -12.73 6.29
CA ALA A 2 -44.34 -12.26 6.81
C ALA A 2 -43.62 -11.47 5.72
N ARG A 3 -43.35 -10.17 5.98
CA ARG A 3 -42.54 -9.32 5.10
C ARG A 3 -41.08 -9.77 5.21
N HIS A 4 -40.56 -10.43 4.19
CA HIS A 4 -39.11 -10.62 4.03
C HIS A 4 -38.43 -9.24 3.93
N LYS A 5 -37.71 -8.82 4.97
CA LYS A 5 -36.76 -7.73 4.87
C LYS A 5 -35.65 -8.20 3.90
N ARG A 6 -35.59 -7.61 2.70
CA ARG A 6 -34.42 -7.73 1.82
C ARG A 6 -33.25 -7.05 2.53
N GLU A 7 -32.25 -7.81 2.91
CA GLU A 7 -30.96 -7.27 3.39
C GLU A 7 -30.36 -6.41 2.26
N ALA A 8 -29.86 -5.24 2.63
CA ALA A 8 -29.08 -4.40 1.71
C ALA A 8 -27.85 -5.18 1.22
N PRO A 9 -27.44 -5.01 -0.05
CA PRO A 9 -26.23 -5.69 -0.54
C PRO A 9 -25.05 -5.29 0.34
N LYS A 10 -24.35 -6.29 0.87
CA LYS A 10 -23.13 -6.09 1.67
C LYS A 10 -22.10 -5.44 0.76
N GLU A 11 -21.61 -4.27 1.15
CA GLU A 11 -20.50 -3.63 0.44
C GLU A 11 -19.31 -4.60 0.41
N ARG A 12 -18.68 -4.76 -0.78
CA ARG A 12 -17.49 -5.60 -0.91
C ARG A 12 -16.37 -5.02 -0.04
N PRO A 13 -15.63 -5.82 0.73
CA PRO A 13 -14.52 -5.34 1.54
C PRO A 13 -13.47 -4.64 0.66
N LEU A 14 -12.83 -3.62 1.22
CA LEU A 14 -11.76 -2.89 0.54
C LEU A 14 -10.53 -3.79 0.40
N GLN A 15 -10.00 -3.85 -0.83
CA GLN A 15 -8.85 -4.69 -1.17
C GLN A 15 -7.55 -3.88 -1.05
N TRP A 16 -7.11 -3.61 0.19
CA TRP A 16 -5.94 -2.77 0.46
C TRP A 16 -4.63 -3.38 -0.03
N HIS A 17 -4.41 -4.69 0.14
CA HIS A 17 -3.19 -5.38 -0.28
C HIS A 17 -2.99 -5.32 -1.79
N PRO A 18 -3.97 -5.73 -2.63
CA PRO A 18 -3.87 -5.54 -4.09
C PRO A 18 -3.66 -4.09 -4.50
N ALA A 19 -4.30 -3.13 -3.81
CA ALA A 19 -4.11 -1.72 -4.10
C ALA A 19 -2.70 -1.23 -3.73
N ASN A 20 -2.11 -1.71 -2.63
CA ASN A 20 -0.72 -1.42 -2.28
C ASN A 20 0.25 -2.04 -3.29
N TYR A 21 0.02 -3.28 -3.72
CA TYR A 21 0.79 -3.93 -4.78
C TYR A 21 0.77 -3.12 -6.08
N ALA A 22 -0.41 -2.67 -6.52
CA ALA A 22 -0.54 -1.79 -7.68
C ALA A 22 0.11 -0.42 -7.44
N GLY A 23 -0.03 0.15 -6.26
CA GLY A 23 0.59 1.42 -5.87
C GLY A 23 2.11 1.37 -5.92
N LEU A 24 2.73 0.28 -5.47
CA LEU A 24 4.18 0.08 -5.59
C LEU A 24 4.64 -0.03 -7.04
N GLN A 25 3.88 -0.68 -7.91
CA GLN A 25 4.18 -0.75 -9.35
C GLN A 25 4.09 0.63 -10.02
N ILE A 26 3.15 1.48 -9.61
CA ILE A 26 3.05 2.88 -10.06
C ILE A 26 4.26 3.67 -9.58
N GLU A 27 4.57 3.60 -8.29
CA GLU A 27 5.69 4.37 -7.71
C GLU A 27 7.06 3.96 -8.27
N LEU A 28 7.20 2.71 -8.69
CA LEU A 28 8.43 2.15 -9.25
C LEU A 28 8.35 1.95 -10.77
N ALA A 29 7.42 2.64 -11.45
CA ALA A 29 7.16 2.45 -12.88
C ALA A 29 8.40 2.68 -13.76
N ASP A 30 9.22 3.68 -13.42
CA ASP A 30 10.46 3.99 -14.15
C ASP A 30 11.53 2.89 -14.02
N GLU A 31 11.38 2.01 -13.03
CA GLU A 31 12.34 0.95 -12.72
C GLU A 31 11.80 -0.46 -13.06
N LYS A 32 10.58 -0.56 -13.61
CA LYS A 32 9.87 -1.84 -13.81
C LYS A 32 10.63 -2.84 -14.68
N GLU A 33 11.47 -2.36 -15.60
CA GLU A 33 12.30 -3.23 -16.46
C GLU A 33 13.36 -3.99 -15.64
N PHE A 34 13.75 -3.44 -14.48
CA PHE A 34 14.76 -4.01 -13.59
C PHE A 34 14.17 -4.80 -12.42
N LEU A 35 12.83 -4.87 -12.31
CA LEU A 35 12.11 -5.48 -11.18
C LEU A 35 11.16 -6.57 -11.66
N ILE A 36 11.01 -7.60 -10.83
CA ILE A 36 9.93 -8.58 -10.89
C ILE A 36 9.11 -8.38 -9.63
N PHE A 37 7.79 -8.30 -9.77
CA PHE A 37 6.86 -8.18 -8.66
C PHE A 37 6.08 -9.49 -8.52
N GLU A 38 6.06 -10.06 -7.32
CA GLU A 38 5.26 -11.23 -6.97
C GLU A 38 4.30 -10.86 -5.84
N ASP A 39 3.00 -11.07 -6.05
CA ASP A 39 1.95 -10.87 -5.06
C ASP A 39 1.70 -12.18 -4.31
N GLU A 40 1.49 -12.12 -2.99
CA GLU A 40 1.23 -13.29 -2.14
C GLU A 40 2.22 -14.44 -2.36
N HIS A 41 3.52 -14.13 -2.44
CA HIS A 41 4.57 -15.13 -2.66
C HIS A 41 4.54 -16.22 -1.57
N GLN A 42 4.33 -17.48 -1.98
CA GLN A 42 4.18 -18.62 -1.07
C GLN A 42 5.52 -19.09 -0.51
N LEU A 43 5.59 -19.29 0.80
CA LEU A 43 6.73 -19.87 1.50
C LEU A 43 6.45 -21.35 1.80
N GLY A 44 6.85 -22.23 0.89
CA GLY A 44 6.61 -23.68 1.04
C GLY A 44 5.12 -24.03 1.02
N THR A 45 4.64 -24.81 1.99
CA THR A 45 3.23 -25.19 2.09
C THR A 45 2.42 -24.14 2.84
N LYS A 46 1.23 -23.79 2.32
CA LYS A 46 0.28 -22.85 2.98
C LYS A 46 0.16 -23.12 4.51
N PRO A 47 -0.05 -22.06 5.35
CA PRO A 47 -0.57 -20.72 5.03
C PRO A 47 0.47 -19.59 5.02
N LYS A 48 1.77 -19.87 4.86
CA LYS A 48 2.84 -18.85 4.97
C LYS A 48 3.07 -18.17 3.62
N ALA A 49 2.77 -16.90 3.51
CA ALA A 49 3.01 -16.09 2.34
C ALA A 49 3.66 -14.75 2.70
N ILE A 50 4.51 -14.26 1.84
CA ILE A 50 5.01 -12.89 1.83
C ILE A 50 4.00 -12.05 1.06
N ASP A 51 3.58 -10.91 1.61
CA ASP A 51 2.60 -10.03 0.94
C ASP A 51 3.07 -9.64 -0.46
N ILE A 52 4.28 -9.09 -0.57
CA ILE A 52 4.87 -8.71 -1.85
C ILE A 52 6.36 -9.07 -1.85
N LEU A 53 6.81 -9.75 -2.89
CA LEU A 53 8.21 -9.99 -3.18
C LEU A 53 8.60 -9.24 -4.45
N ILE A 54 9.66 -8.43 -4.36
CA ILE A 54 10.25 -7.73 -5.51
C ILE A 54 11.65 -8.26 -5.74
N ILE A 55 11.90 -8.83 -6.92
CA ILE A 55 13.21 -9.37 -7.31
C ILE A 55 13.84 -8.42 -8.35
N LYS A 56 15.10 -8.03 -8.13
CA LYS A 56 15.88 -7.27 -9.10
C LYS A 56 16.35 -8.19 -10.22
N LYS A 57 16.06 -7.82 -11.46
CA LYS A 57 16.51 -8.53 -12.67
C LYS A 57 18.00 -8.26 -12.98
N VAL A 58 18.47 -7.06 -12.69
CA VAL A 58 19.85 -6.62 -12.92
C VAL A 58 20.47 -6.22 -11.59
N GLN A 59 21.42 -7.00 -11.10
CA GLN A 59 21.97 -6.87 -9.73
C GLN A 59 22.66 -5.51 -9.50
N GLU A 60 23.43 -5.03 -10.45
CA GLU A 60 24.18 -3.76 -10.34
C GLU A 60 23.31 -2.52 -10.50
N HIS A 61 22.07 -2.66 -11.02
CA HIS A 61 21.19 -1.51 -11.20
C HIS A 61 20.80 -0.90 -9.85
N LYS A 62 21.05 0.40 -9.70
CA LYS A 62 20.68 1.16 -8.50
C LYS A 62 19.33 1.83 -8.70
N ILE A 63 18.35 1.41 -7.91
CA ILE A 63 17.02 2.02 -7.93
C ILE A 63 17.10 3.48 -7.47
N LYS A 64 16.64 4.41 -8.31
CA LYS A 64 16.68 5.86 -8.05
C LYS A 64 15.53 6.34 -7.18
N LYS A 65 14.36 5.70 -7.32
CA LYS A 65 13.17 6.01 -6.52
C LYS A 65 13.47 5.86 -5.04
N ASN A 66 13.13 6.86 -4.25
CA ASN A 66 13.50 6.95 -2.83
C ASN A 66 13.07 5.75 -1.98
N ILE A 67 11.87 5.20 -2.21
CA ILE A 67 11.36 4.01 -1.51
C ILE A 67 12.09 2.71 -1.89
N GLY A 68 12.75 2.69 -3.04
CA GLY A 68 13.49 1.53 -3.56
C GLY A 68 15.01 1.61 -3.39
N ARG A 69 15.57 2.72 -2.87
CA ARG A 69 17.03 2.89 -2.74
C ARG A 69 17.70 1.84 -1.85
N ILE A 70 16.97 1.26 -0.90
CA ILE A 70 17.48 0.19 -0.05
C ILE A 70 17.54 -1.15 -0.76
N PHE A 71 16.81 -1.33 -1.87
CA PHE A 71 16.61 -2.62 -2.52
C PHE A 71 17.90 -3.31 -2.88
N ARG A 72 17.92 -4.61 -2.58
CA ARG A 72 18.91 -5.59 -2.99
C ARG A 72 18.29 -6.53 -4.05
N ASN A 73 18.83 -7.71 -4.23
CA ASN A 73 18.32 -8.64 -5.23
C ASN A 73 16.92 -9.14 -4.89
N HIS A 74 16.63 -9.38 -3.60
CA HIS A 74 15.35 -9.88 -3.12
C HIS A 74 14.77 -8.95 -2.04
N ASN A 75 13.58 -8.43 -2.26
CA ASN A 75 12.99 -7.39 -1.42
C ASN A 75 11.61 -7.81 -0.94
N ILE A 76 11.50 -8.11 0.34
CA ILE A 76 10.28 -8.56 1.00
C ILE A 76 9.54 -7.33 1.52
N ILE A 77 8.26 -7.20 1.21
CA ILE A 77 7.44 -6.07 1.59
C ILE A 77 6.23 -6.56 2.35
N GLU A 78 6.00 -6.01 3.52
CA GLU A 78 4.79 -6.19 4.34
C GLU A 78 4.03 -4.87 4.40
N TYR A 79 2.75 -4.91 4.07
CA TYR A 79 1.86 -3.77 4.11
C TYR A 79 0.82 -3.91 5.22
N LYS A 80 0.58 -2.83 5.93
CA LYS A 80 -0.53 -2.69 6.88
C LYS A 80 -1.55 -1.71 6.35
N SER A 81 -2.81 -2.14 6.28
CA SER A 81 -3.92 -1.28 5.88
C SER A 81 -4.02 -0.03 6.78
N PRO A 82 -4.65 1.06 6.33
CA PRO A 82 -4.59 2.34 7.04
C PRO A 82 -5.04 2.33 8.49
N ASP A 83 -5.94 1.41 8.86
CA ASP A 83 -6.46 1.26 10.21
C ASP A 83 -5.68 0.23 11.04
N ASP A 84 -4.82 -0.57 10.40
CA ASP A 84 -4.01 -1.57 11.07
C ASP A 84 -2.74 -0.97 11.66
N TYR A 85 -2.28 -1.61 12.72
CA TYR A 85 -1.07 -1.21 13.42
C TYR A 85 0.06 -2.23 13.17
N LEU A 86 1.25 -1.74 12.81
CA LEU A 86 2.43 -2.57 12.69
C LEU A 86 2.98 -2.92 14.09
N SER A 87 2.79 -4.16 14.51
CA SER A 87 3.14 -4.67 15.84
C SER A 87 4.58 -5.22 15.89
N ILE A 88 5.04 -5.52 17.12
CA ILE A 88 6.30 -6.23 17.36
C ILE A 88 6.25 -7.63 16.76
N ASP A 89 5.12 -8.33 16.91
CA ASP A 89 4.95 -9.69 16.38
C ASP A 89 4.94 -9.72 14.85
N ASP A 90 4.37 -8.69 14.20
CA ASP A 90 4.46 -8.55 12.74
C ASP A 90 5.89 -8.43 12.26
N PHE A 91 6.73 -7.67 12.97
CA PHE A 91 8.15 -7.55 12.66
C PHE A 91 8.85 -8.92 12.69
N TYR A 92 8.69 -9.68 13.77
CA TYR A 92 9.32 -10.98 13.90
C TYR A 92 8.73 -12.02 12.93
N LYS A 93 7.44 -11.97 12.67
CA LYS A 93 6.78 -12.80 11.66
C LYS A 93 7.45 -12.62 10.29
N VAL A 94 7.55 -11.37 9.83
CA VAL A 94 8.12 -11.07 8.51
C VAL A 94 9.62 -11.31 8.46
N TYR A 95 10.33 -11.04 9.56
CA TYR A 95 11.74 -11.40 9.67
C TYR A 95 11.94 -12.92 9.56
N GLY A 96 11.08 -13.70 10.21
CA GLY A 96 11.04 -15.15 10.06
C GLY A 96 10.77 -15.58 8.61
N TYR A 97 9.85 -14.93 7.92
CA TYR A 97 9.58 -15.20 6.50
C TYR A 97 10.81 -14.93 5.61
N ALA A 98 11.54 -13.85 5.88
CA ALA A 98 12.79 -13.56 5.18
C ALA A 98 13.85 -14.65 5.41
N CYS A 99 13.95 -15.18 6.63
CA CYS A 99 14.82 -16.30 6.95
C CYS A 99 14.39 -17.59 6.24
N PHE A 100 13.09 -17.89 6.21
CA PHE A 100 12.54 -19.04 5.47
C PHE A 100 12.81 -18.89 3.98
N TYR A 101 12.50 -17.74 3.38
CA TYR A 101 12.74 -17.47 1.96
C TYR A 101 14.21 -17.70 1.58
N LYS A 102 15.14 -17.19 2.43
CA LYS A 102 16.58 -17.43 2.23
C LYS A 102 16.96 -18.91 2.29
N ALA A 103 16.33 -19.67 3.20
CA ALA A 103 16.70 -21.06 3.46
C ALA A 103 16.02 -22.05 2.51
N ASP A 104 14.86 -21.69 1.94
CA ASP A 104 14.08 -22.53 1.02
C ASP A 104 14.61 -22.43 -0.42
N THR A 105 15.84 -22.88 -0.60
CA THR A 105 16.55 -22.83 -1.89
C THR A 105 17.20 -24.17 -2.20
N PRO A 106 17.34 -24.54 -3.50
CA PRO A 106 17.88 -25.83 -3.91
C PRO A 106 19.32 -26.09 -3.48
N SER A 107 20.10 -25.05 -3.24
CA SER A 107 21.50 -25.16 -2.83
C SER A 107 21.82 -24.23 -1.66
N VAL A 108 22.80 -24.65 -0.85
CA VAL A 108 23.22 -23.90 0.35
C VAL A 108 23.71 -22.51 -0.03
N ASN A 109 23.10 -21.48 0.63
CA ASN A 109 23.46 -20.08 0.50
C ASN A 109 23.35 -19.48 -0.92
N SER A 110 22.44 -20.02 -1.75
CA SER A 110 22.16 -19.43 -3.08
C SER A 110 21.54 -18.04 -3.01
N ILE A 111 20.91 -17.70 -1.89
CA ILE A 111 20.50 -16.33 -1.57
C ILE A 111 21.32 -15.86 -0.35
N PRO A 112 22.41 -15.11 -0.53
CA PRO A 112 23.17 -14.55 0.57
C PRO A 112 22.33 -13.55 1.39
N ILE A 113 22.50 -13.54 2.72
CA ILE A 113 21.69 -12.71 3.63
C ILE A 113 21.75 -11.20 3.29
N HIS A 114 22.90 -10.73 2.79
CA HIS A 114 23.12 -9.35 2.42
C HIS A 114 22.41 -8.93 1.10
N GLU A 115 21.86 -9.90 0.35
CA GLU A 115 21.06 -9.66 -0.84
C GLU A 115 19.55 -9.54 -0.57
N LEU A 116 19.16 -9.72 0.68
CA LEU A 116 17.79 -9.53 1.14
C LEU A 116 17.57 -8.12 1.67
N THR A 117 16.35 -7.60 1.52
CA THR A 117 15.84 -6.46 2.30
C THR A 117 14.42 -6.73 2.80
N ILE A 118 14.02 -6.03 3.85
CA ILE A 118 12.64 -6.02 4.35
C ILE A 118 12.13 -4.58 4.35
N THR A 119 10.94 -4.36 3.81
CA THR A 119 10.25 -3.09 3.85
C THR A 119 8.90 -3.25 4.54
N PHE A 120 8.69 -2.51 5.61
CA PHE A 120 7.40 -2.39 6.28
C PHE A 120 6.73 -1.10 5.84
N ILE A 121 5.50 -1.20 5.32
CA ILE A 121 4.69 -0.04 4.91
C ILE A 121 3.49 0.06 5.85
N SER A 122 3.35 1.19 6.52
CA SER A 122 2.20 1.47 7.39
C SER A 122 1.82 2.94 7.32
N ARG A 123 0.55 3.26 7.59
CA ARG A 123 0.10 4.66 7.60
C ARG A 123 0.74 5.47 8.71
N GLN A 124 0.85 4.90 9.89
CA GLN A 124 1.36 5.59 11.08
C GLN A 124 2.75 5.10 11.45
N TYR A 125 3.51 5.98 12.12
CA TYR A 125 4.81 5.64 12.68
C TYR A 125 4.66 4.61 13.82
N PRO A 126 5.24 3.41 13.72
CA PRO A 126 5.02 2.31 14.64
C PRO A 126 5.83 2.47 15.94
N ARG A 127 5.43 3.42 16.78
CA ARG A 127 6.21 3.86 17.97
C ARG A 127 6.58 2.73 18.92
N LYS A 128 5.64 1.80 19.20
CA LYS A 128 5.89 0.68 20.13
C LYS A 128 6.94 -0.28 19.57
N LEU A 129 6.80 -0.65 18.30
CA LEU A 129 7.78 -1.49 17.62
C LEU A 129 9.16 -0.84 17.59
N LEU A 130 9.25 0.42 17.14
CA LEU A 130 10.56 1.08 17.00
C LEU A 130 11.24 1.32 18.35
N ARG A 131 10.45 1.56 19.41
CA ARG A 131 10.97 1.62 20.78
C ARG A 131 11.55 0.27 21.22
N HIS A 132 10.80 -0.83 21.02
CA HIS A 132 11.28 -2.19 21.28
C HIS A 132 12.62 -2.47 20.55
N LEU A 133 12.69 -2.14 19.26
CA LEU A 133 13.91 -2.36 18.47
C LEU A 133 15.10 -1.53 18.94
N THR A 134 14.87 -0.31 19.44
CA THR A 134 15.95 0.56 19.91
C THR A 134 16.36 0.28 21.36
N GLU A 135 15.42 0.08 22.29
CA GLU A 135 15.69 -0.06 23.71
C GLU A 135 16.06 -1.50 24.11
N GLU A 136 15.43 -2.50 23.49
CA GLU A 136 15.63 -3.91 23.86
C GLU A 136 16.57 -4.64 22.89
N GLN A 137 16.59 -4.26 21.60
CA GLN A 137 17.40 -4.92 20.59
C GLN A 137 18.66 -4.12 20.20
N ASN A 138 18.88 -2.93 20.79
CA ASN A 138 20.01 -2.06 20.53
C ASN A 138 20.20 -1.64 19.06
N TYR A 139 19.13 -1.70 18.25
CA TYR A 139 19.17 -1.17 16.90
C TYR A 139 19.07 0.36 16.90
N ARG A 140 19.49 0.98 15.80
CA ARG A 140 19.35 2.43 15.60
C ARG A 140 18.37 2.71 14.47
N ILE A 141 17.50 3.71 14.65
CA ILE A 141 16.60 4.20 13.62
C ILE A 141 17.21 5.44 12.98
N GLN A 142 17.47 5.38 11.68
CA GLN A 142 17.97 6.50 10.89
C GLN A 142 16.86 7.02 9.98
N LYS A 143 16.48 8.30 10.13
CA LYS A 143 15.58 8.96 9.19
C LYS A 143 16.35 9.31 7.91
N ILE A 144 15.88 8.79 6.78
CA ILE A 144 16.49 9.01 5.46
C ILE A 144 15.84 10.20 4.75
N GLU A 145 14.51 10.18 4.67
CA GLU A 145 13.68 11.25 4.08
C GLU A 145 12.37 11.37 4.88
N LYS A 146 11.48 12.29 4.48
CA LYS A 146 10.12 12.36 5.05
C LYS A 146 9.41 11.02 4.83
N GLY A 147 9.01 10.37 5.93
CA GLY A 147 8.27 9.11 5.90
C GLY A 147 9.13 7.86 5.65
N ILE A 148 10.45 7.97 5.47
CA ILE A 148 11.35 6.83 5.22
C ILE A 148 12.41 6.74 6.30
N TYR A 149 12.50 5.56 6.94
CA TYR A 149 13.40 5.28 8.05
C TYR A 149 14.10 3.94 7.83
N TYR A 150 15.40 3.88 8.14
CA TYR A 150 16.18 2.64 8.09
C TYR A 150 16.47 2.14 9.50
N LEU A 151 16.44 0.81 9.67
CA LEU A 151 16.93 0.12 10.85
C LEU A 151 18.41 -0.22 10.63
N VAL A 152 19.27 0.31 11.46
CA VAL A 152 20.72 0.12 11.37
C VAL A 152 21.18 -0.81 12.50
N GLY A 153 22.03 -1.77 12.15
CA GLY A 153 22.59 -2.76 13.08
C GLY A 153 22.08 -4.19 12.86
N ASN A 154 21.16 -4.39 11.92
CA ASN A 154 20.66 -5.71 11.53
C ASN A 154 21.43 -6.29 10.32
N SER A 155 21.52 -7.62 10.24
CA SER A 155 22.14 -8.32 9.12
C SER A 155 21.35 -8.17 7.80
N ILE A 156 20.04 -8.05 7.88
CA ILE A 156 19.16 -7.75 6.74
C ILE A 156 18.86 -6.24 6.78
N PRO A 157 19.14 -5.48 5.71
CA PRO A 157 18.71 -4.09 5.63
C PRO A 157 17.19 -3.98 5.69
N ILE A 158 16.69 -3.15 6.62
CA ILE A 158 15.24 -2.98 6.87
C ILE A 158 14.88 -1.51 6.77
N GLN A 159 13.75 -1.22 6.08
CA GLN A 159 13.16 0.12 6.08
C GLN A 159 11.71 0.10 6.58
N PHE A 160 11.32 1.23 7.15
CA PHE A 160 9.94 1.56 7.49
C PHE A 160 9.49 2.73 6.63
N ILE A 161 8.40 2.55 5.89
CA ILE A 161 7.73 3.60 5.11
C ILE A 161 6.46 3.99 5.86
N VAL A 162 6.39 5.25 6.28
CA VAL A 162 5.24 5.83 6.99
C VAL A 162 4.48 6.72 6.01
N THR A 163 3.42 6.16 5.41
CA THR A 163 2.78 6.76 4.23
C THR A 163 2.18 8.14 4.50
N ASN A 164 1.61 8.40 5.69
CA ASN A 164 1.08 9.73 6.03
C ASN A 164 2.17 10.83 6.13
N LYS A 165 3.45 10.44 6.24
CA LYS A 165 4.59 11.37 6.30
C LYS A 165 5.35 11.49 4.98
N LEU A 166 5.03 10.69 3.97
CA LEU A 166 5.67 10.80 2.66
C LEU A 166 5.44 12.18 2.02
N SER A 167 6.39 12.59 1.16
CA SER A 167 6.17 13.73 0.25
C SER A 167 5.22 13.31 -0.87
N SER A 168 4.18 14.10 -1.13
CA SER A 168 3.27 13.89 -2.27
C SER A 168 3.98 14.08 -3.61
N GLU A 169 4.96 14.98 -3.69
CA GLU A 169 5.76 15.19 -4.90
C GLU A 169 6.54 13.95 -5.35
N LYS A 170 6.96 13.12 -4.39
CA LYS A 170 7.78 11.94 -4.65
C LYS A 170 7.00 10.63 -4.60
N ASN A 171 5.94 10.54 -3.81
CA ASN A 171 5.23 9.30 -3.52
C ASN A 171 3.72 9.55 -3.42
N LEU A 172 3.15 10.09 -4.51
CA LEU A 172 1.76 10.55 -4.57
C LEU A 172 0.78 9.41 -4.24
N TRP A 173 0.93 8.29 -4.92
CA TRP A 173 -0.01 7.17 -4.88
C TRP A 173 0.06 6.39 -3.56
N LEU A 174 1.26 6.12 -3.02
CA LEU A 174 1.40 5.50 -1.71
C LEU A 174 0.92 6.41 -0.57
N LYS A 175 1.13 7.74 -0.69
CA LYS A 175 0.62 8.69 0.27
C LYS A 175 -0.90 8.81 0.20
N GLY A 176 -1.46 8.75 -1.02
CA GLY A 176 -2.90 8.83 -1.27
C GLY A 176 -3.67 7.57 -0.90
N LEU A 177 -3.00 6.42 -0.80
CA LEU A 177 -3.63 5.13 -0.44
C LEU A 177 -4.01 5.11 1.05
N THR A 178 -5.08 5.82 1.40
CA THR A 178 -5.56 6.03 2.77
C THR A 178 -7.08 6.17 2.80
N ASN A 179 -7.68 5.89 3.96
CA ASN A 179 -9.08 6.18 4.26
C ASN A 179 -9.26 7.51 5.04
N HIS A 180 -8.23 8.36 5.05
CA HIS A 180 -8.20 9.65 5.74
C HIS A 180 -7.70 10.75 4.79
N LEU A 181 -8.25 10.81 3.59
CA LEU A 181 -7.85 11.77 2.56
C LEU A 181 -8.54 13.12 2.82
N LYS A 182 -7.92 13.96 3.66
CA LYS A 182 -8.43 15.29 4.06
C LYS A 182 -7.65 16.46 3.45
N ASP A 183 -6.53 16.18 2.81
CA ASP A 183 -5.66 17.20 2.22
C ASP A 183 -6.12 17.49 0.79
N THR A 184 -6.74 18.64 0.58
CA THR A 184 -7.28 19.09 -0.73
C THR A 184 -6.19 19.07 -1.81
N LYS A 185 -4.97 19.54 -1.50
CA LYS A 185 -3.85 19.55 -2.47
C LYS A 185 -3.44 18.15 -2.88
N LEU A 186 -3.45 17.20 -1.94
CA LEU A 186 -3.17 15.80 -2.23
C LEU A 186 -4.27 15.20 -3.11
N THR A 187 -5.53 15.54 -2.83
CA THR A 187 -6.70 15.08 -3.59
C THR A 187 -6.67 15.60 -5.03
N GLU A 188 -6.39 16.90 -5.20
CA GLU A 188 -6.22 17.54 -6.50
C GLU A 188 -5.11 16.88 -7.32
N ALA A 189 -3.93 16.71 -6.72
CA ALA A 189 -2.78 16.08 -7.39
C ALA A 189 -3.08 14.63 -7.82
N LEU A 190 -3.81 13.86 -6.99
CA LEU A 190 -4.24 12.50 -7.34
C LEU A 190 -5.23 12.50 -8.51
N ALA A 191 -6.19 13.45 -8.52
CA ALA A 191 -7.16 13.57 -9.60
C ALA A 191 -6.49 13.95 -10.92
N GLU A 192 -5.59 14.94 -10.90
CA GLU A 192 -4.84 15.39 -12.08
C GLU A 192 -3.98 14.27 -12.67
N ASP A 193 -3.20 13.57 -11.84
CA ASP A 193 -2.34 12.47 -12.29
C ASP A 193 -3.17 11.29 -12.79
N TYR A 194 -4.30 10.98 -12.13
CA TYR A 194 -5.21 9.95 -12.58
C TYR A 194 -5.83 10.24 -13.96
N GLN A 195 -6.22 11.47 -14.24
CA GLN A 195 -6.75 11.85 -15.57
C GLN A 195 -5.76 11.55 -16.70
N GLN A 196 -4.46 11.73 -16.46
CA GLN A 196 -3.43 11.42 -17.44
C GLN A 196 -3.23 9.91 -17.63
N HIS A 197 -3.58 9.10 -16.62
CA HIS A 197 -3.35 7.65 -16.59
C HIS A 197 -4.63 6.81 -16.52
N LYS A 198 -5.80 7.39 -16.79
CA LYS A 198 -7.11 6.74 -16.59
C LYS A 198 -7.35 5.45 -17.38
N SER A 199 -6.62 5.22 -18.47
CA SER A 199 -6.66 3.96 -19.23
C SER A 199 -5.78 2.85 -18.63
N ASN A 200 -4.93 3.16 -17.67
CA ASN A 200 -4.03 2.19 -17.03
C ASN A 200 -4.73 1.50 -15.86
N THR A 201 -4.81 0.17 -15.90
CA THR A 201 -5.50 -0.66 -14.91
C THR A 201 -4.93 -0.56 -13.49
N LEU A 202 -3.61 -0.31 -13.33
CA LEU A 202 -3.00 -0.12 -12.02
C LEU A 202 -3.56 1.16 -11.36
N TYR A 203 -3.55 2.27 -12.10
CA TYR A 203 -4.09 3.55 -11.64
C TYR A 203 -5.59 3.46 -11.32
N GLN A 204 -6.36 2.77 -12.17
CA GLN A 204 -7.78 2.52 -11.93
C GLN A 204 -8.01 1.75 -10.61
N SER A 205 -7.23 0.69 -10.39
CA SER A 205 -7.37 -0.16 -9.19
C SER A 205 -7.08 0.61 -7.91
N VAL A 206 -6.00 1.40 -7.89
CA VAL A 206 -5.62 2.20 -6.73
C VAL A 206 -6.63 3.31 -6.48
N MET A 207 -7.05 4.04 -7.54
CA MET A 207 -8.02 5.12 -7.42
C MET A 207 -9.38 4.59 -6.92
N ASP A 208 -9.83 3.42 -7.39
CA ASP A 208 -11.06 2.81 -6.91
C ASP A 208 -11.06 2.58 -5.40
N ILE A 209 -9.96 2.05 -4.87
CA ILE A 209 -9.83 1.84 -3.42
C ILE A 209 -9.81 3.16 -2.66
N ILE A 210 -9.06 4.16 -3.15
CA ILE A 210 -9.00 5.50 -2.54
C ILE A 210 -10.41 6.10 -2.47
N MET A 211 -11.16 6.09 -3.57
CA MET A 211 -12.50 6.66 -3.66
C MET A 211 -13.49 5.94 -2.74
N ARG A 212 -13.52 4.62 -2.77
CA ARG A 212 -14.40 3.81 -1.91
C ARG A 212 -14.09 3.99 -0.43
N ALA A 213 -12.81 4.04 -0.09
CA ALA A 213 -12.37 4.22 1.30
C ALA A 213 -12.73 5.59 1.88
N ASN A 214 -12.86 6.62 1.02
CA ASN A 214 -13.14 7.98 1.43
C ASN A 214 -14.56 8.46 1.02
N LYS A 215 -15.45 7.57 0.58
CA LYS A 215 -16.79 7.87 0.07
C LYS A 215 -17.62 8.75 1.01
N LYS A 216 -17.57 8.49 2.33
CA LYS A 216 -18.32 9.28 3.33
C LYS A 216 -17.84 10.72 3.36
N HIS A 217 -16.53 10.92 3.35
CA HIS A 217 -15.92 12.24 3.35
C HIS A 217 -16.27 13.03 2.10
N PHE A 218 -16.25 12.41 0.93
CA PHE A 218 -16.63 13.04 -0.33
C PHE A 218 -18.13 13.38 -0.42
N ASN A 219 -19.00 12.65 0.26
CA ASN A 219 -20.44 12.91 0.28
C ASN A 219 -20.85 13.99 1.28
N GLU A 220 -20.10 14.18 2.37
CA GLU A 220 -20.40 15.14 3.45
C GLU A 220 -19.82 16.54 3.20
N GLU A 221 -18.75 16.65 2.40
CA GLU A 221 -18.05 17.90 2.11
C GLU A 221 -18.12 18.26 0.59
N VAL A 222 -19.31 18.12 0.00
CA VAL A 222 -19.54 18.40 -1.45
C VAL A 222 -19.06 19.80 -1.88
N ASP A 223 -19.04 20.79 -0.97
CA ASP A 223 -18.61 22.16 -1.26
C ASP A 223 -17.08 22.36 -1.28
N ASN A 224 -16.28 21.37 -0.79
CA ASN A 224 -14.82 21.49 -0.66
C ASN A 224 -14.03 20.36 -1.35
N VAL A 225 -14.70 19.38 -1.94
CA VAL A 225 -14.02 18.33 -2.71
C VAL A 225 -13.69 18.90 -4.08
N CYS A 226 -12.44 18.76 -4.49
CA CYS A 226 -11.97 19.12 -5.82
C CYS A 226 -12.99 18.70 -6.89
N GLU A 227 -13.44 19.68 -7.68
CA GLU A 227 -14.45 19.50 -8.74
C GLU A 227 -14.10 18.31 -9.67
N ALA A 228 -12.80 18.15 -9.98
CA ALA A 228 -12.28 17.04 -10.77
C ALA A 228 -12.50 15.66 -10.13
N LEU A 229 -12.40 15.54 -8.78
CA LEU A 229 -12.67 14.26 -8.10
C LEU A 229 -14.18 14.02 -7.99
N GLY A 230 -14.97 15.09 -7.81
CA GLY A 230 -16.44 15.02 -7.85
C GLY A 230 -16.97 14.55 -9.22
N GLU A 231 -16.36 15.01 -10.31
CA GLU A 231 -16.66 14.53 -11.67
C GLU A 231 -16.28 13.07 -11.85
N LEU A 232 -15.10 12.65 -11.40
CA LEU A 232 -14.67 11.24 -11.43
C LEU A 232 -15.59 10.32 -10.62
N VAL A 233 -16.05 10.77 -9.44
CA VAL A 233 -17.05 10.04 -8.64
C VAL A 233 -18.35 9.90 -9.42
N ARG A 234 -18.85 10.98 -10.01
CA ARG A 234 -20.10 10.97 -10.80
C ARG A 234 -19.97 10.09 -12.04
N GLU A 235 -18.88 10.20 -12.79
CA GLU A 235 -18.65 9.42 -14.02
C GLU A 235 -18.55 7.91 -13.71
N ARG A 236 -17.83 7.53 -12.64
CA ARG A 236 -17.57 6.12 -12.32
C ARG A 236 -18.70 5.44 -11.57
N TYR A 237 -19.50 6.19 -10.81
CA TYR A 237 -20.62 5.68 -10.02
C TYR A 237 -21.98 6.21 -10.51
N ALA A 238 -22.05 6.75 -11.73
CA ALA A 238 -23.29 7.29 -12.31
C ALA A 238 -24.45 6.29 -12.24
N ASP A 239 -24.18 5.04 -12.55
CA ASP A 239 -25.19 3.97 -12.54
C ASP A 239 -25.64 3.62 -11.11
N GLU A 240 -24.70 3.57 -10.13
CA GLU A 240 -25.03 3.31 -8.72
C GLU A 240 -25.80 4.49 -8.09
N ILE A 241 -25.44 5.71 -8.45
CA ILE A 241 -26.10 6.94 -7.99
C ILE A 241 -27.51 7.02 -8.59
N ALA A 242 -27.66 6.70 -9.88
CA ALA A 242 -28.96 6.65 -10.56
C ALA A 242 -29.89 5.58 -9.97
N GLU A 243 -29.34 4.39 -9.67
CA GLU A 243 -30.11 3.30 -9.04
C GLU A 243 -30.50 3.64 -7.60
N ALA A 244 -29.62 4.30 -6.84
CA ALA A 244 -29.92 4.78 -5.49
C ALA A 244 -30.99 5.88 -5.48
N ALA A 245 -30.94 6.81 -6.44
CA ALA A 245 -31.94 7.85 -6.60
C ALA A 245 -33.33 7.29 -7.00
N LEU A 246 -33.35 6.30 -7.90
CA LEU A 246 -34.59 5.57 -8.26
C LEU A 246 -35.21 4.85 -7.05
N LYS A 247 -34.37 4.20 -6.22
CA LYS A 247 -34.83 3.53 -4.99
C LYS A 247 -35.31 4.51 -3.91
N ALA A 248 -34.72 5.72 -3.84
CA ALA A 248 -35.15 6.77 -2.92
C ALA A 248 -36.53 7.35 -3.33
N ASN A 249 -36.75 7.60 -4.62
CA ASN A 249 -38.04 8.10 -5.14
C ASN A 249 -39.18 7.08 -5.04
N GLN A 250 -38.88 5.77 -5.05
CA GLN A 250 -39.89 4.71 -4.85
C GLN A 250 -40.31 4.54 -3.37
N LYS A 251 -39.63 5.16 -2.43
CA LYS A 251 -39.96 5.14 -0.98
C LYS A 251 -40.82 6.32 -0.54
N VAL A 252 -41.03 7.31 -1.38
CA VAL A 252 -41.79 8.56 -1.08
C VAL A 252 -43.20 8.50 -1.69
N ASN A 253 -43.52 7.52 -2.53
CA ASN A 253 -44.85 7.21 -3.04
C ASN A 253 -45.34 5.87 -2.40
#